data_811ffd5d5b9c44efebd1aced71f0f00a
#
_entry.id   811ffd5d5b9c44efebd1aced71f0f00a
#
_cell.length_a   1.000
_cell.length_b   1.000
_cell.length_c   1.000
_cell.angle_alpha   90.00
_cell.angle_beta   90.00
_cell.angle_gamma   90.00
#
_symmetry.space_group_name_H-M   'P 1'
#
loop_
_entity.id
_entity.type
_entity.pdbx_description
1 polymer ?
#
loop_
_entity_poly.entity_id
_entity_poly.type
_entity_poly.pdbx_seq_one_letter_code
_entity_poly.pdbx_strand_id
1 'polypeptide(L)'
;MKKNFTNYTYYYTNNRPRYHHAYLISPLLEMLATLQQTSKTKLRVLDLGCGNGSLSHVIAEHGCEVVGVDTSAPGIAISRQSFPECQFIQADIYDLPDTDILNSFDVVLAIEVIEHLLYPKELAKTAKKCLAPGGRLIISTPYHGYLKNLALAVSGKLDKHFTVLWDNGHIKFFSVETLTKLLTSEGYSDINFKFAGRCPYLWKSMLCSSTFSPQAEKL
;
A
#
# COMPACT_ATOMS: atom_id res chain seq x y z
N MET A 1 20.62 -16.58 -6.76
CA MET A 1 20.32 -17.04 -5.39
C MET A 1 19.01 -16.36 -4.98
N LYS A 2 17.85 -17.08 -5.03
CA LYS A 2 16.56 -16.50 -4.60
C LYS A 2 16.62 -16.25 -3.10
N LYS A 3 16.52 -15.00 -2.69
CA LYS A 3 16.45 -14.64 -1.27
C LYS A 3 15.05 -14.98 -0.76
N ASN A 4 14.91 -16.02 0.04
CA ASN A 4 13.68 -16.25 0.82
C ASN A 4 13.60 -15.19 1.91
N PHE A 5 12.72 -14.21 1.73
CA PHE A 5 12.68 -13.02 2.57
C PHE A 5 11.77 -13.12 3.79
N THR A 6 10.80 -14.05 3.83
CA THR A 6 10.02 -14.33 5.04
C THR A 6 9.44 -15.75 5.02
N ASN A 7 9.52 -16.46 6.15
CA ASN A 7 8.77 -17.71 6.37
C ASN A 7 7.43 -17.45 7.08
N TYR A 8 7.00 -16.19 7.20
CA TYR A 8 5.77 -15.85 7.91
C TYR A 8 4.60 -15.68 6.95
N THR A 9 3.51 -16.35 7.26
CA THR A 9 2.26 -16.22 6.51
C THR A 9 1.23 -15.50 7.38
N TYR A 10 0.71 -14.38 6.90
CA TYR A 10 -0.43 -13.74 7.54
C TYR A 10 -1.66 -14.64 7.42
N TYR A 11 -2.27 -14.96 8.57
CA TYR A 11 -3.48 -15.79 8.61
C TYR A 11 -4.72 -14.92 8.48
N TYR A 12 -5.54 -15.24 7.49
CA TYR A 12 -6.88 -14.71 7.29
C TYR A 12 -7.88 -15.83 7.48
N THR A 13 -8.98 -15.55 8.22
CA THR A 13 -10.05 -16.53 8.53
C THR A 13 -11.39 -16.16 7.92
N ASN A 14 -11.50 -14.95 7.37
CA ASN A 14 -12.72 -14.45 6.76
C ASN A 14 -12.39 -13.29 5.77
N ASN A 15 -13.43 -12.86 5.03
CA ASN A 15 -13.36 -11.79 4.04
C ASN A 15 -13.68 -10.38 4.59
N ARG A 16 -13.77 -10.21 5.91
CA ARG A 16 -14.15 -8.93 6.52
C ARG A 16 -13.03 -7.90 6.40
N PRO A 17 -13.38 -6.61 6.25
CA PRO A 17 -12.40 -5.53 6.26
C PRO A 17 -11.61 -5.49 7.57
N ARG A 18 -10.34 -5.15 7.48
CA ARG A 18 -9.49 -4.90 8.64
C ARG A 18 -9.88 -3.58 9.33
N TYR A 19 -9.56 -3.46 10.61
CA TYR A 19 -9.88 -2.28 11.43
C TYR A 19 -9.39 -0.94 10.84
N HIS A 20 -8.23 -0.92 10.21
CA HIS A 20 -7.68 0.29 9.58
C HIS A 20 -8.47 0.73 8.34
N HIS A 21 -9.17 -0.16 7.67
CA HIS A 21 -10.02 0.18 6.52
C HIS A 21 -11.10 1.20 6.89
N ALA A 22 -11.64 1.16 8.12
CA ALA A 22 -12.70 2.06 8.56
C ALA A 22 -12.35 3.56 8.45
N TYR A 23 -11.06 3.94 8.50
CA TYR A 23 -10.63 5.33 8.38
C TYR A 23 -9.77 5.61 7.15
N LEU A 24 -9.31 4.58 6.43
CA LEU A 24 -8.49 4.71 5.22
C LEU A 24 -9.31 4.69 3.93
N ILE A 25 -10.44 4.00 3.90
CA ILE A 25 -11.25 3.84 2.69
C ILE A 25 -11.69 5.20 2.13
N SER A 26 -12.30 6.07 2.92
CA SER A 26 -12.80 7.37 2.42
C SER A 26 -11.70 8.22 1.76
N PRO A 27 -10.57 8.53 2.40
CA PRO A 27 -9.52 9.32 1.75
C PRO A 27 -8.87 8.60 0.55
N LEU A 28 -8.80 7.27 0.55
CA LEU A 28 -8.30 6.50 -0.58
C LEU A 28 -9.25 6.60 -1.78
N LEU A 29 -10.55 6.40 -1.58
CA LEU A 29 -11.56 6.50 -2.64
C LEU A 29 -11.65 7.92 -3.22
N GLU A 30 -11.50 8.96 -2.38
CA GLU A 30 -11.38 10.34 -2.87
C GLU A 30 -10.17 10.54 -3.80
N MET A 31 -9.03 9.93 -3.47
CA MET A 31 -7.84 10.00 -4.33
C MET A 31 -8.08 9.27 -5.65
N LEU A 32 -8.67 8.07 -5.62
CA LEU A 32 -9.01 7.31 -6.83
C LEU A 32 -10.08 8.03 -7.68
N ALA A 33 -11.11 8.59 -7.07
CA ALA A 33 -12.13 9.36 -7.77
C ALA A 33 -11.55 10.59 -8.50
N THR A 34 -10.58 11.28 -7.88
CA THR A 34 -9.87 12.40 -8.52
C THR A 34 -9.10 11.93 -9.77
N LEU A 35 -8.46 10.79 -9.72
CA LEU A 35 -7.74 10.21 -10.86
C LEU A 35 -8.72 9.74 -11.95
N GLN A 36 -9.84 9.13 -11.55
CA GLN A 36 -10.87 8.67 -12.49
C GLN A 36 -11.48 9.82 -13.30
N GLN A 37 -11.62 11.01 -12.72
CA GLN A 37 -12.14 12.20 -13.44
C GLN A 37 -11.27 12.62 -14.63
N THR A 38 -9.98 12.31 -14.59
CA THR A 38 -9.01 12.63 -15.66
C THR A 38 -8.78 11.47 -16.62
N SER A 39 -9.25 10.27 -16.27
CA SER A 39 -9.14 9.08 -17.12
C SER A 39 -10.37 8.90 -18.01
N LYS A 40 -10.15 8.47 -19.25
CA LYS A 40 -11.23 8.14 -20.21
C LYS A 40 -11.75 6.70 -20.06
N THR A 41 -11.00 5.86 -19.37
CA THR A 41 -11.29 4.44 -19.13
C THR A 41 -11.37 4.17 -17.64
N LYS A 42 -11.86 2.99 -17.26
CA LYS A 42 -11.77 2.54 -15.86
C LYS A 42 -10.31 2.48 -15.44
N LEU A 43 -10.02 2.95 -14.22
CA LEU A 43 -8.68 2.83 -13.68
C LEU A 43 -8.34 1.34 -13.45
N ARG A 44 -7.17 0.93 -13.93
CA ARG A 44 -6.56 -0.35 -13.58
C ARG A 44 -5.70 -0.18 -12.34
N VAL A 45 -6.04 -0.91 -11.29
CA VAL A 45 -5.45 -0.78 -9.96
C VAL A 45 -4.77 -2.09 -9.57
N LEU A 46 -3.49 -2.02 -9.20
CA LEU A 46 -2.76 -3.13 -8.58
C LEU A 46 -2.71 -2.92 -7.07
N ASP A 47 -3.23 -3.85 -6.29
CA ASP A 47 -3.23 -3.82 -4.83
C ASP A 47 -2.15 -4.76 -4.28
N LEU A 48 -0.97 -4.21 -3.97
CA LEU A 48 0.18 -4.95 -3.42
C LEU A 48 -0.01 -5.13 -1.91
N GLY A 49 -0.10 -6.39 -1.47
CA GLY A 49 -0.42 -6.75 -0.10
C GLY A 49 -1.94 -6.75 0.15
N CYS A 50 -2.73 -7.24 -0.81
CA CYS A 50 -4.20 -7.20 -0.76
C CYS A 50 -4.83 -8.04 0.35
N GLY A 51 -4.08 -8.93 0.99
CA GLY A 51 -4.53 -9.79 2.08
C GLY A 51 -5.71 -10.69 1.68
N ASN A 52 -6.86 -10.50 2.34
CA ASN A 52 -8.10 -11.23 2.07
C ASN A 52 -8.97 -10.60 0.96
N GLY A 53 -8.47 -9.59 0.25
CA GLY A 53 -9.14 -8.94 -0.87
C GLY A 53 -10.28 -7.96 -0.51
N SER A 54 -10.56 -7.75 0.78
CA SER A 54 -11.69 -6.90 1.19
C SER A 54 -11.56 -5.44 0.74
N LEU A 55 -10.35 -4.89 0.69
CA LEU A 55 -10.11 -3.54 0.17
C LEU A 55 -10.18 -3.52 -1.36
N SER A 56 -9.58 -4.50 -2.01
CA SER A 56 -9.63 -4.67 -3.47
C SER A 56 -11.08 -4.71 -3.97
N HIS A 57 -11.95 -5.45 -3.28
CA HIS A 57 -13.41 -5.50 -3.54
C HIS A 57 -14.06 -4.12 -3.45
N VAL A 58 -13.84 -3.39 -2.35
CA VAL A 58 -14.40 -2.03 -2.20
C VAL A 58 -13.95 -1.11 -3.35
N ILE A 59 -12.71 -1.20 -3.79
CA ILE A 59 -12.18 -0.40 -4.90
C ILE A 59 -12.86 -0.81 -6.22
N ALA A 60 -13.08 -2.11 -6.45
CA ALA A 60 -13.79 -2.61 -7.63
C ALA A 60 -15.26 -2.15 -7.66
N GLU A 61 -15.97 -2.17 -6.54
CA GLU A 61 -17.33 -1.61 -6.41
C GLU A 61 -17.40 -0.12 -6.76
N HIS A 62 -16.29 0.61 -6.64
CA HIS A 62 -16.19 2.02 -7.04
C HIS A 62 -15.73 2.21 -8.49
N GLY A 63 -15.81 1.16 -9.31
CA GLY A 63 -15.66 1.24 -10.77
C GLY A 63 -14.25 1.00 -11.29
N CYS A 64 -13.30 0.58 -10.46
CA CYS A 64 -11.95 0.22 -10.91
C CYS A 64 -11.86 -1.24 -11.36
N GLU A 65 -10.89 -1.54 -12.24
CA GLU A 65 -10.43 -2.91 -12.51
C GLU A 65 -9.29 -3.23 -11.55
N VAL A 66 -9.44 -4.28 -10.72
CA VAL A 66 -8.50 -4.51 -9.62
C VAL A 66 -7.81 -5.87 -9.75
N VAL A 67 -6.47 -5.84 -9.62
CA VAL A 67 -5.64 -7.02 -9.43
C VAL A 67 -5.01 -6.94 -8.05
N GLY A 68 -5.26 -7.93 -7.19
CA GLY A 68 -4.66 -8.02 -5.86
C GLY A 68 -3.50 -9.02 -5.83
N VAL A 69 -2.44 -8.68 -5.13
CA VAL A 69 -1.27 -9.56 -4.92
C VAL A 69 -0.97 -9.67 -3.43
N ASP A 70 -0.78 -10.90 -2.95
CA ASP A 70 -0.35 -11.16 -1.57
C ASP A 70 0.43 -12.48 -1.47
N THR A 71 1.31 -12.61 -0.50
CA THR A 71 2.04 -13.86 -0.19
C THR A 71 1.17 -14.87 0.55
N SER A 72 0.12 -14.41 1.24
CA SER A 72 -0.77 -15.22 2.08
C SER A 72 -1.65 -16.16 1.25
N ALA A 73 -1.29 -17.43 1.16
CA ALA A 73 -2.12 -18.44 0.51
C ALA A 73 -3.57 -18.49 1.05
N PRO A 74 -3.81 -18.49 2.40
CA PRO A 74 -5.17 -18.42 2.92
C PRO A 74 -5.89 -17.11 2.58
N GLY A 75 -5.19 -15.98 2.57
CA GLY A 75 -5.75 -14.69 2.14
C GLY A 75 -6.23 -14.74 0.69
N ILE A 76 -5.37 -15.18 -0.22
CA ILE A 76 -5.68 -15.31 -1.65
C ILE A 76 -6.81 -16.33 -1.91
N ALA A 77 -6.85 -17.45 -1.17
CA ALA A 77 -7.95 -18.39 -1.30
C ALA A 77 -9.30 -17.77 -0.94
N ILE A 78 -9.35 -17.03 0.18
CA ILE A 78 -10.56 -16.29 0.61
C ILE A 78 -10.95 -15.24 -0.41
N SER A 79 -10.00 -14.43 -0.89
CA SER A 79 -10.26 -13.34 -1.84
C SER A 79 -10.84 -13.85 -3.16
N ARG A 80 -10.26 -14.91 -3.74
CA ARG A 80 -10.76 -15.54 -4.98
C ARG A 80 -12.17 -16.10 -4.83
N GLN A 81 -12.49 -16.68 -3.68
CA GLN A 81 -13.81 -17.24 -3.41
C GLN A 81 -14.86 -16.13 -3.16
N SER A 82 -14.46 -15.04 -2.48
CA SER A 82 -15.40 -14.02 -2.03
C SER A 82 -15.63 -12.90 -3.04
N PHE A 83 -14.66 -12.61 -3.90
CA PHE A 83 -14.64 -11.42 -4.76
C PHE A 83 -14.24 -11.77 -6.20
N PRO A 84 -15.11 -12.50 -6.93
CA PRO A 84 -14.80 -13.00 -8.30
C PRO A 84 -14.69 -11.88 -9.35
N GLU A 85 -15.13 -10.66 -9.03
CA GLU A 85 -14.99 -9.47 -9.88
C GLU A 85 -13.55 -8.92 -9.91
N CYS A 86 -12.69 -9.34 -8.97
CA CYS A 86 -11.28 -8.99 -8.90
C CYS A 86 -10.40 -10.18 -9.32
N GLN A 87 -9.24 -9.88 -9.86
CA GLN A 87 -8.19 -10.89 -10.07
C GLN A 87 -7.27 -10.93 -8.85
N PHE A 88 -6.88 -12.14 -8.40
CA PHE A 88 -5.95 -12.30 -7.27
C PHE A 88 -4.81 -13.24 -7.61
N ILE A 89 -3.58 -12.83 -7.27
CA ILE A 89 -2.35 -13.55 -7.55
C ILE A 89 -1.61 -13.79 -6.24
N GLN A 90 -1.24 -15.05 -5.97
CA GLN A 90 -0.35 -15.35 -4.86
C GLN A 90 1.09 -15.17 -5.33
N ALA A 91 1.74 -14.10 -4.85
CA ALA A 91 3.13 -13.79 -5.17
C ALA A 91 3.78 -12.92 -4.07
N ASP A 92 5.10 -12.91 -4.05
CA ASP A 92 5.88 -11.98 -3.24
C ASP A 92 6.02 -10.64 -3.97
N ILE A 93 5.86 -9.53 -3.24
CA ILE A 93 6.08 -8.17 -3.77
C ILE A 93 7.50 -8.02 -4.35
N TYR A 94 8.47 -8.76 -3.82
CA TYR A 94 9.86 -8.75 -4.31
C TYR A 94 10.10 -9.62 -5.55
N ASP A 95 9.18 -10.51 -5.91
CA ASP A 95 9.33 -11.46 -7.03
C ASP A 95 7.96 -11.66 -7.70
N LEU A 96 7.44 -10.61 -8.33
CA LEU A 96 6.19 -10.69 -9.08
C LEU A 96 6.41 -11.53 -10.35
N PRO A 97 5.40 -12.32 -10.76
CA PRO A 97 5.49 -13.07 -12.00
C PRO A 97 5.59 -12.12 -13.20
N ASP A 98 6.45 -12.45 -14.17
CA ASP A 98 6.57 -11.77 -15.46
C ASP A 98 5.34 -12.07 -16.33
N THR A 99 4.20 -11.49 -15.95
CA THR A 99 2.92 -11.59 -16.65
C THR A 99 2.46 -10.20 -17.08
N ASP A 100 1.22 -10.07 -17.57
CA ASP A 100 0.56 -8.82 -17.99
C ASP A 100 0.46 -7.72 -16.89
N ILE A 101 1.28 -7.84 -15.84
CA ILE A 101 1.35 -6.92 -14.70
C ILE A 101 2.28 -5.73 -14.99
N LEU A 102 3.25 -5.89 -15.91
CA LEU A 102 4.24 -4.85 -16.17
C LEU A 102 3.65 -3.72 -17.01
N ASN A 103 3.96 -2.46 -16.62
CA ASN A 103 3.57 -1.22 -17.33
C ASN A 103 2.08 -1.10 -17.68
N SER A 104 1.19 -1.67 -16.85
CA SER A 104 -0.21 -1.82 -17.21
C SER A 104 -1.20 -1.19 -16.22
N PHE A 105 -0.74 -0.67 -15.09
CA PHE A 105 -1.63 -0.10 -14.07
C PHE A 105 -1.56 1.41 -14.00
N ASP A 106 -2.73 2.04 -13.95
CA ASP A 106 -2.85 3.49 -13.71
C ASP A 106 -2.49 3.83 -12.26
N VAL A 107 -2.79 2.90 -11.34
CA VAL A 107 -2.52 3.07 -9.91
C VAL A 107 -1.96 1.78 -9.33
N VAL A 108 -0.88 1.90 -8.57
CA VAL A 108 -0.40 0.84 -7.67
C VAL A 108 -0.65 1.27 -6.23
N LEU A 109 -1.29 0.40 -5.46
CA LEU A 109 -1.58 0.59 -4.03
C LEU A 109 -0.65 -0.27 -3.19
N ALA A 110 -0.31 0.22 -2.00
CA ALA A 110 0.31 -0.55 -0.92
C ALA A 110 -0.22 0.00 0.41
N ILE A 111 -1.34 -0.55 0.89
CA ILE A 111 -2.10 -0.01 2.02
C ILE A 111 -1.75 -0.75 3.30
N GLU A 112 -1.04 -0.07 4.23
CA GLU A 112 -0.51 -0.64 5.49
C GLU A 112 0.38 -1.88 5.21
N VAL A 113 1.34 -1.72 4.29
CA VAL A 113 2.25 -2.79 3.83
C VAL A 113 3.72 -2.42 4.06
N ILE A 114 4.12 -1.20 3.70
CA ILE A 114 5.53 -0.79 3.64
C ILE A 114 6.24 -0.86 5.01
N GLU A 115 5.50 -0.70 6.11
CA GLU A 115 6.00 -0.80 7.47
C GLU A 115 6.40 -2.22 7.89
N HIS A 116 5.93 -3.23 7.19
CA HIS A 116 6.25 -4.64 7.42
C HIS A 116 7.45 -5.12 6.59
N LEU A 117 7.91 -4.32 5.62
CA LEU A 117 8.93 -4.73 4.68
C LEU A 117 10.35 -4.52 5.19
N LEU A 118 11.20 -5.54 5.11
CA LEU A 118 12.64 -5.41 5.40
C LEU A 118 13.31 -4.43 4.44
N TYR A 119 12.93 -4.49 3.17
CA TYR A 119 13.50 -3.70 2.06
C TYR A 119 12.42 -2.81 1.42
N PRO A 120 11.99 -1.71 2.09
CA PRO A 120 10.88 -0.89 1.63
C PRO A 120 11.14 -0.20 0.27
N LYS A 121 12.39 0.01 -0.12
CA LYS A 121 12.75 0.52 -1.46
C LYS A 121 12.35 -0.44 -2.58
N GLU A 122 12.38 -1.74 -2.33
CA GLU A 122 12.00 -2.73 -3.34
C GLU A 122 10.50 -2.63 -3.67
N LEU A 123 9.63 -2.26 -2.71
CA LEU A 123 8.23 -1.95 -2.99
C LEU A 123 8.10 -0.84 -4.05
N ALA A 124 8.83 0.25 -3.87
CA ALA A 124 8.79 1.38 -4.81
C ALA A 124 9.32 0.96 -6.20
N LYS A 125 10.38 0.16 -6.25
CA LYS A 125 10.91 -0.39 -7.52
C LYS A 125 9.94 -1.34 -8.21
N THR A 126 9.27 -2.20 -7.45
CA THR A 126 8.25 -3.12 -7.97
C THR A 126 7.05 -2.34 -8.51
N ALA A 127 6.54 -1.38 -7.74
CA ALA A 127 5.46 -0.52 -8.19
C ALA A 127 5.80 0.23 -9.49
N LYS A 128 7.05 0.73 -9.59
CA LYS A 128 7.56 1.38 -10.81
C LYS A 128 7.48 0.50 -12.06
N LYS A 129 7.79 -0.79 -11.92
CA LYS A 129 7.72 -1.75 -13.05
C LYS A 129 6.28 -2.02 -13.47
N CYS A 130 5.32 -1.93 -12.55
CA CYS A 130 3.92 -2.21 -12.81
C CYS A 130 3.15 -1.00 -13.34
N LEU A 131 3.57 0.21 -13.00
CA LEU A 131 2.91 1.45 -13.39
C LEU A 131 3.01 1.73 -14.90
N ALA A 132 1.90 2.09 -15.51
CA ALA A 132 1.87 2.71 -16.83
C ALA A 132 2.56 4.09 -16.78
N PRO A 133 3.03 4.62 -17.92
CA PRO A 133 3.59 5.97 -17.97
C PRO A 133 2.62 7.02 -17.39
N GLY A 134 3.08 7.79 -16.41
CA GLY A 134 2.25 8.76 -15.69
C GLY A 134 1.37 8.18 -14.59
N GLY A 135 1.42 6.88 -14.36
CA GLY A 135 0.69 6.21 -13.30
C GLY A 135 1.13 6.63 -11.90
N ARG A 136 0.31 6.33 -10.90
CA ARG A 136 0.50 6.76 -9.52
C ARG A 136 0.72 5.61 -8.55
N LEU A 137 1.67 5.78 -7.65
CA LEU A 137 1.84 4.94 -6.47
C LEU A 137 1.16 5.61 -5.29
N ILE A 138 0.23 4.89 -4.64
CA ILE A 138 -0.41 5.32 -3.40
C ILE A 138 -0.02 4.34 -2.28
N ILE A 139 0.64 4.86 -1.25
CA ILE A 139 1.06 4.09 -0.07
C ILE A 139 0.32 4.62 1.15
N SER A 140 -0.21 3.74 1.99
CA SER A 140 -0.51 4.12 3.37
C SER A 140 0.44 3.43 4.35
N THR A 141 0.66 4.08 5.49
CA THR A 141 1.45 3.54 6.60
C THR A 141 1.10 4.31 7.89
N PRO A 142 1.30 3.72 9.08
CA PRO A 142 1.10 4.43 10.33
C PRO A 142 1.90 5.73 10.38
N TYR A 143 1.24 6.81 10.77
CA TYR A 143 1.87 8.12 10.87
C TYR A 143 2.77 8.22 12.10
N HIS A 144 4.04 8.53 11.91
CA HIS A 144 5.05 8.73 12.95
C HIS A 144 5.59 10.17 12.94
N GLY A 145 4.69 11.14 13.17
CA GLY A 145 5.08 12.55 13.31
C GLY A 145 5.59 12.87 14.70
N TYR A 146 6.40 13.95 14.80
CA TYR A 146 7.06 14.38 16.04
C TYR A 146 6.08 14.54 17.22
N LEU A 147 5.00 15.32 17.05
CA LEU A 147 4.04 15.58 18.13
C LEU A 147 3.32 14.32 18.60
N LYS A 148 2.94 13.43 17.69
CA LYS A 148 2.35 12.14 18.05
C LYS A 148 3.32 11.30 18.89
N ASN A 149 4.57 11.18 18.44
CA ASN A 149 5.57 10.37 19.14
C ASN A 149 5.90 10.98 20.51
N LEU A 150 5.99 12.31 20.62
CA LEU A 150 6.15 12.99 21.88
C LEU A 150 4.98 12.73 22.85
N ALA A 151 3.74 12.81 22.37
CA ALA A 151 2.55 12.49 23.17
C ALA A 151 2.54 11.05 23.65
N LEU A 152 2.96 10.09 22.81
CA LEU A 152 3.11 8.67 23.20
C LEU A 152 4.18 8.49 24.27
N ALA A 153 5.34 9.16 24.13
CA ALA A 153 6.44 9.09 25.10
C ALA A 153 6.01 9.65 26.47
N VAL A 154 5.47 10.87 26.49
CA VAL A 154 5.02 11.54 27.73
C VAL A 154 3.88 10.77 28.43
N SER A 155 2.98 10.13 27.65
CA SER A 155 1.89 9.34 28.21
C SER A 155 2.26 7.89 28.59
N GLY A 156 3.52 7.47 28.43
CA GLY A 156 3.99 6.10 28.71
C GLY A 156 3.34 5.03 27.81
N LYS A 157 2.88 5.40 26.58
CA LYS A 157 2.16 4.50 25.68
C LYS A 157 2.99 3.93 24.54
N LEU A 158 4.31 4.12 24.55
CA LEU A 158 5.20 3.64 23.48
C LEU A 158 5.14 2.12 23.32
N ASP A 159 5.28 1.35 24.39
CA ASP A 159 5.29 -0.11 24.33
C ASP A 159 3.99 -0.67 23.74
N LYS A 160 2.84 -0.10 24.16
CA LYS A 160 1.54 -0.46 23.60
C LYS A 160 1.40 -0.08 22.12
N HIS A 161 2.09 0.97 21.70
CA HIS A 161 2.01 1.48 20.33
C HIS A 161 2.89 0.66 19.38
N PHE A 162 4.11 0.34 19.79
CA PHE A 162 5.07 -0.38 18.93
C PHE A 162 4.82 -1.88 18.86
N THR A 163 4.05 -2.46 19.81
CA THR A 163 3.63 -3.88 19.76
C THR A 163 4.79 -4.86 19.49
N VAL A 164 5.92 -4.68 20.17
CA VAL A 164 7.19 -5.40 19.91
C VAL A 164 7.11 -6.93 20.02
N LEU A 165 6.07 -7.45 20.69
CA LEU A 165 5.83 -8.90 20.83
C LEU A 165 4.95 -9.46 19.69
N TRP A 166 4.52 -8.63 18.75
CA TRP A 166 3.75 -9.09 17.60
C TRP A 166 4.71 -9.53 16.50
N ASP A 167 4.79 -10.84 16.28
CA ASP A 167 5.57 -11.42 15.19
C ASP A 167 5.10 -10.85 13.85
N ASN A 168 6.05 -10.40 13.02
CA ASN A 168 5.78 -9.65 11.78
C ASN A 168 4.96 -8.36 11.95
N GLY A 169 5.01 -7.76 13.14
CA GLY A 169 4.49 -6.43 13.37
C GLY A 169 5.21 -5.36 12.56
N HIS A 170 5.00 -4.10 12.93
CA HIS A 170 5.64 -2.98 12.25
C HIS A 170 7.13 -2.93 12.59
N ILE A 171 7.99 -3.01 11.56
CA ILE A 171 9.45 -2.93 11.67
C ILE A 171 10.02 -1.62 11.11
N LYS A 172 9.21 -0.84 10.40
CA LYS A 172 9.56 0.48 9.87
C LYS A 172 8.56 1.53 10.35
N PHE A 173 9.07 2.70 10.71
CA PHE A 173 8.29 3.78 11.30
C PHE A 173 8.49 5.05 10.47
N PHE A 174 7.56 5.26 9.53
CA PHE A 174 7.69 6.35 8.57
C PHE A 174 7.11 7.67 9.09
N SER A 175 7.86 8.74 8.90
CA SER A 175 7.36 10.11 8.90
C SER A 175 7.14 10.60 7.46
N VAL A 176 6.48 11.75 7.29
CA VAL A 176 6.37 12.42 5.99
C VAL A 176 7.75 12.58 5.34
N GLU A 177 8.74 13.05 6.10
CA GLU A 177 10.10 13.27 5.59
C GLU A 177 10.76 11.98 5.11
N THR A 178 10.71 10.91 5.91
CA THR A 178 11.41 9.66 5.57
C THR A 178 10.75 8.93 4.40
N LEU A 179 9.41 8.96 4.29
CA LEU A 179 8.72 8.40 3.14
C LEU A 179 8.97 9.23 1.87
N THR A 180 8.97 10.55 1.97
CA THR A 180 9.35 11.43 0.86
C THR A 180 10.76 11.14 0.36
N LYS A 181 11.75 11.05 1.27
CA LYS A 181 13.13 10.72 0.91
C LYS A 181 13.25 9.37 0.20
N LEU A 182 12.53 8.35 0.69
CA LEU A 182 12.51 7.03 0.06
C LEU A 182 11.98 7.13 -1.38
N LEU A 183 10.81 7.72 -1.57
CA LEU A 183 10.17 7.81 -2.89
C LEU A 183 10.99 8.67 -3.86
N THR A 184 11.50 9.82 -3.41
CA THR A 184 12.36 10.68 -4.24
C THR A 184 13.63 9.94 -4.67
N SER A 185 14.24 9.13 -3.78
CA SER A 185 15.45 8.36 -4.11
C SER A 185 15.19 7.27 -5.17
N GLU A 186 13.93 6.84 -5.34
CA GLU A 186 13.53 5.85 -6.34
C GLU A 186 12.91 6.50 -7.60
N GLY A 187 12.98 7.85 -7.71
CA GLY A 187 12.58 8.60 -8.91
C GLY A 187 11.11 9.00 -8.96
N TYR A 188 10.41 8.95 -7.83
CA TYR A 188 9.05 9.47 -7.73
C TYR A 188 9.04 10.98 -7.48
N SER A 189 8.02 11.65 -8.02
CA SER A 189 7.77 13.08 -7.91
C SER A 189 6.29 13.34 -7.57
N ASP A 190 5.89 14.62 -7.49
CA ASP A 190 4.51 15.03 -7.16
C ASP A 190 3.98 14.30 -5.91
N ILE A 191 4.78 14.33 -4.84
CA ILE A 191 4.53 13.60 -3.60
C ILE A 191 3.59 14.40 -2.72
N ASN A 192 2.38 13.88 -2.53
CA ASN A 192 1.31 14.53 -1.77
C ASN A 192 0.80 13.63 -0.65
N PHE A 193 0.44 14.21 0.50
CA PHE A 193 -0.02 13.47 1.66
C PHE A 193 -1.44 13.83 2.05
N LYS A 194 -2.24 12.80 2.39
CA LYS A 194 -3.47 12.89 3.17
C LYS A 194 -3.27 12.16 4.50
N PHE A 195 -4.02 12.56 5.50
CA PHE A 195 -3.92 11.99 6.84
C PHE A 195 -5.28 11.47 7.30
N ALA A 196 -5.27 10.35 8.04
CA ALA A 196 -6.49 9.65 8.41
C ALA A 196 -6.49 9.21 9.88
N GLY A 197 -7.69 9.17 10.44
CA GLY A 197 -7.95 8.74 11.82
C GLY A 197 -7.46 9.73 12.88
N ARG A 198 -8.32 10.05 13.85
CA ARG A 198 -8.12 11.03 14.92
C ARG A 198 -8.02 12.49 14.43
N CYS A 199 -7.52 13.38 15.30
CA CYS A 199 -7.37 14.81 15.04
C CYS A 199 -5.99 15.15 14.45
N PRO A 200 -5.83 16.39 13.94
CA PRO A 200 -4.57 16.88 13.38
C PRO A 200 -3.36 16.62 14.29
N TYR A 201 -2.25 16.23 13.68
CA TYR A 201 -0.97 15.87 14.30
C TYR A 201 -0.97 14.59 15.15
N LEU A 202 -2.16 14.04 15.48
CA LEU A 202 -2.31 12.75 16.19
C LEU A 202 -2.92 11.66 15.30
N TRP A 203 -2.87 11.83 13.98
CA TRP A 203 -3.41 10.88 13.00
C TRP A 203 -2.93 9.45 13.23
N LYS A 204 -3.75 8.49 12.83
CA LYS A 204 -3.38 7.06 12.89
C LYS A 204 -2.45 6.71 11.75
N SER A 205 -2.83 7.05 10.54
CA SER A 205 -2.08 6.74 9.32
C SER A 205 -1.97 7.97 8.41
N MET A 206 -1.01 7.92 7.51
CA MET A 206 -0.86 8.85 6.38
C MET A 206 -0.97 8.07 5.08
N LEU A 207 -1.59 8.67 4.07
CA LEU A 207 -1.62 8.20 2.70
C LEU A 207 -0.73 9.13 1.87
N CYS A 208 0.15 8.54 1.09
CA CYS A 208 1.07 9.24 0.21
C CYS A 208 0.76 8.87 -1.23
N SER A 209 0.47 9.86 -2.08
CA SER A 209 0.37 9.69 -3.53
C SER A 209 1.60 10.28 -4.19
N SER A 210 2.16 9.57 -5.16
CA SER A 210 3.32 10.02 -5.92
C SER A 210 3.22 9.56 -7.37
N THR A 211 3.81 10.32 -8.27
CA THR A 211 3.85 10.02 -9.71
C THR A 211 5.23 9.49 -10.09
N PHE A 212 5.26 8.44 -10.88
CA PHE A 212 6.46 8.02 -11.55
C PHE A 212 6.42 8.52 -13.00
N SER A 213 7.37 9.39 -13.35
CA SER A 213 7.63 9.76 -14.74
C SER A 213 8.97 9.15 -15.13
N PRO A 214 9.03 8.24 -16.10
CA PRO A 214 10.30 7.82 -16.65
C PRO A 214 11.04 9.08 -17.06
N GLN A 215 12.17 9.39 -16.44
CA GLN A 215 13.05 10.41 -16.99
C GLN A 215 13.43 9.92 -18.38
N ALA A 216 13.24 10.76 -19.39
CA ALA A 216 13.87 10.50 -20.67
C ALA A 216 15.36 10.29 -20.36
N GLU A 217 15.85 9.06 -20.60
CA GLU A 217 17.26 8.78 -20.49
C GLU A 217 17.96 9.87 -21.32
N LYS A 218 18.77 10.69 -20.64
CA LYS A 218 19.60 11.64 -21.35
C LYS A 218 20.58 10.80 -22.18
N LEU A 219 20.27 10.69 -23.49
CA LEU A 219 21.18 10.24 -24.53
C LEU A 219 22.44 11.09 -24.53
#